data_a202ccad11935ed20991af844434258f
#
_entry.id   a202ccad11935ed20991af844434258f
#
_cell.length_a   1.000
_cell.length_b   1.000
_cell.length_c   1.000
_cell.angle_alpha   90.00
_cell.angle_beta   90.00
_cell.angle_gamma   90.00
#
_symmetry.space_group_name_H-M   'P 1'
#
loop_
_entity.id
_entity.type
_entity.pdbx_description
1 polymer ?
#
loop_
_entity_poly.entity_id
_entity_poly.type
_entity_poly.pdbx_seq_one_letter_code
_entity_poly.pdbx_strand_id
1 'polypeptide(L)'
;VMAVSDAEAQEALDELKRLGLAFDQSGGRTTRWEHNFQRGVGVPEQSAVLLGLLVLRGPQTAAELRLNAERWYRFADVSSVEGFLNELQERSAEKGGQLTLLLPRALSAREPRWAQLLCGPVDVQAMAAGSNPGPPAAGSLQARVDALEDEVATLRATVQKLCSELGLEPAPTPSSMHEPLSPPGQN
;
A
#
# COMPACT_ATOMS: atom_id res chain seq x y z
N VAL A 1 -18.67 4.73 1.56
CA VAL A 1 -18.78 3.69 2.60
C VAL A 1 -18.08 2.47 2.05
N MET A 2 -17.07 1.95 2.75
CA MET A 2 -16.38 0.71 2.37
C MET A 2 -17.31 -0.48 2.68
N ALA A 3 -17.43 -1.43 1.75
CA ALA A 3 -18.15 -2.68 1.96
C ALA A 3 -17.16 -3.70 2.58
N VAL A 4 -16.95 -3.58 3.90
CA VAL A 4 -16.03 -4.43 4.68
C VAL A 4 -16.85 -5.08 5.78
N SER A 5 -16.65 -6.36 6.03
CA SER A 5 -17.28 -7.08 7.15
C SER A 5 -16.62 -6.72 8.48
N ASP A 6 -17.33 -6.95 9.58
CA ASP A 6 -16.80 -6.70 10.93
C ASP A 6 -15.53 -7.56 11.20
N ALA A 7 -15.46 -8.78 10.65
CA ALA A 7 -14.29 -9.64 10.78
C ALA A 7 -13.07 -9.07 10.07
N GLU A 8 -13.21 -8.60 8.84
CA GLU A 8 -12.14 -7.96 8.07
C GLU A 8 -11.67 -6.66 8.74
N ALA A 9 -12.61 -5.88 9.29
CA ALA A 9 -12.28 -4.66 10.02
C ALA A 9 -11.48 -4.99 11.30
N GLN A 10 -11.85 -6.05 12.03
CA GLN A 10 -11.14 -6.48 13.23
C GLN A 10 -9.73 -6.97 12.89
N GLU A 11 -9.57 -7.78 11.85
CA GLU A 11 -8.28 -8.26 11.39
C GLU A 11 -7.35 -7.09 11.00
N ALA A 12 -7.86 -6.11 10.27
CA ALA A 12 -7.12 -4.90 9.93
C ALA A 12 -6.69 -4.09 11.17
N LEU A 13 -7.56 -3.97 12.17
CA LEU A 13 -7.25 -3.28 13.43
C LEU A 13 -6.19 -4.03 14.25
N ASP A 14 -6.25 -5.35 14.30
CA ASP A 14 -5.25 -6.19 14.99
C ASP A 14 -3.88 -6.08 14.30
N GLU A 15 -3.85 -6.03 12.96
CA GLU A 15 -2.64 -5.80 12.19
C GLU A 15 -2.06 -4.40 12.46
N LEU A 16 -2.89 -3.35 12.44
CA LEU A 16 -2.47 -1.98 12.76
C LEU A 16 -1.95 -1.88 14.19
N LYS A 17 -2.53 -2.62 15.14
CA LYS A 17 -2.06 -2.72 16.53
C LYS A 17 -0.68 -3.39 16.59
N ARG A 18 -0.47 -4.48 15.85
CA ARG A 18 0.81 -5.17 15.75
C ARG A 18 1.91 -4.27 15.18
N LEU A 19 1.56 -3.40 14.24
CA LEU A 19 2.45 -2.38 13.67
C LEU A 19 2.65 -1.14 14.57
N GLY A 20 1.95 -1.06 15.71
CA GLY A 20 2.00 0.11 16.60
C GLY A 20 1.32 1.36 16.03
N LEU A 21 0.48 1.20 15.01
CA LEU A 21 -0.26 2.29 14.33
C LEU A 21 -1.62 2.56 14.93
N ALA A 22 -2.16 1.62 15.71
CA ALA A 22 -3.41 1.77 16.45
C ALA A 22 -3.31 1.12 17.83
N PHE A 23 -4.14 1.59 18.76
CA PHE A 23 -4.30 1.03 20.10
C PHE A 23 -5.77 0.87 20.42
N ASP A 24 -6.09 -0.18 21.17
CA ASP A 24 -7.40 -0.33 21.77
C ASP A 24 -7.41 0.29 23.18
N GLN A 25 -8.41 1.10 23.45
CA GLN A 25 -8.70 1.62 24.79
C GLN A 25 -9.86 0.82 25.38
N SER A 26 -9.55 -0.03 26.36
CA SER A 26 -10.54 -0.77 27.15
C SER A 26 -10.83 -0.02 28.45
N GLY A 27 -11.92 0.73 28.48
CA GLY A 27 -12.31 1.50 29.66
C GLY A 27 -13.83 1.69 29.82
N GLY A 28 -14.65 0.97 29.05
CA GLY A 28 -16.09 1.11 29.03
C GLY A 28 -16.83 -0.10 28.48
N ARG A 29 -18.12 0.08 28.17
CA ARG A 29 -18.96 -0.97 27.56
C ARG A 29 -18.55 -1.36 26.13
N THR A 30 -17.74 -0.53 25.47
CA THR A 30 -17.29 -0.73 24.09
C THR A 30 -15.80 -0.45 24.00
N THR A 31 -15.08 -1.28 23.23
CA THR A 31 -13.69 -1.03 22.85
C THR A 31 -13.63 0.18 21.93
N ARG A 32 -12.76 1.12 22.24
CA ARG A 32 -12.47 2.27 21.37
C ARG A 32 -11.08 2.11 20.78
N TRP A 33 -10.93 2.49 19.51
CA TRP A 33 -9.65 2.48 18.82
C TRP A 33 -9.11 3.89 18.69
N GLU A 34 -7.83 4.04 18.97
CA GLU A 34 -7.09 5.29 18.83
C GLU A 34 -5.90 5.05 17.89
N HIS A 35 -5.71 5.93 16.91
CA HIS A 35 -4.57 5.81 16.00
C HIS A 35 -3.30 6.42 16.61
N ASN A 36 -2.15 5.81 16.32
CA ASN A 36 -0.82 6.29 16.65
C ASN A 36 -0.01 6.61 15.38
N PHE A 37 -0.69 6.96 14.30
CA PHE A 37 -0.12 7.10 12.97
C PHE A 37 1.07 8.04 12.93
N GLN A 38 0.94 9.21 13.56
CA GLN A 38 1.99 10.22 13.63
C GLN A 38 3.30 9.69 14.23
N ARG A 39 3.23 8.98 15.35
CA ARG A 39 4.41 8.39 16.02
C ARG A 39 4.89 7.14 15.31
N GLY A 40 3.97 6.29 14.86
CA GLY A 40 4.31 5.04 14.20
C GLY A 40 5.05 5.26 12.88
N VAL A 41 4.66 6.27 12.10
CA VAL A 41 5.34 6.66 10.86
C VAL A 41 6.53 7.60 11.13
N GLY A 42 6.56 8.25 12.29
CA GLY A 42 7.63 9.19 12.67
C GLY A 42 7.60 10.49 11.85
N VAL A 43 6.43 11.11 11.75
CA VAL A 43 6.20 12.35 11.01
C VAL A 43 5.47 13.39 11.88
N PRO A 44 5.62 14.71 11.61
CA PRO A 44 4.85 15.74 12.31
C PRO A 44 3.35 15.66 11.98
N GLU A 45 2.53 16.29 12.79
CA GLU A 45 1.06 16.29 12.64
C GLU A 45 0.59 16.73 11.26
N GLN A 46 1.18 17.78 10.72
CA GLN A 46 0.87 18.31 9.38
C GLN A 46 1.06 17.25 8.30
N SER A 47 2.19 16.59 8.32
CA SER A 47 2.54 15.53 7.38
C SER A 47 1.66 14.28 7.58
N ALA A 48 1.29 13.95 8.83
CA ALA A 48 0.38 12.85 9.13
C ALA A 48 -1.02 13.09 8.55
N VAL A 49 -1.53 14.31 8.64
CA VAL A 49 -2.82 14.69 8.04
C VAL A 49 -2.79 14.56 6.51
N LEU A 50 -1.72 15.04 5.86
CA LEU A 50 -1.57 14.94 4.41
C LEU A 50 -1.49 13.47 3.95
N LEU A 51 -0.67 12.66 4.61
CA LEU A 51 -0.57 11.21 4.34
C LEU A 51 -1.90 10.50 4.54
N GLY A 52 -2.61 10.78 5.64
CA GLY A 52 -3.94 10.21 5.91
C GLY A 52 -4.96 10.55 4.81
N LEU A 53 -4.95 11.78 4.30
CA LEU A 53 -5.80 12.18 3.18
C LEU A 53 -5.45 11.45 1.89
N LEU A 54 -4.16 11.28 1.60
CA LEU A 54 -3.71 10.55 0.42
C LEU A 54 -4.04 9.05 0.50
N VAL A 55 -4.01 8.45 1.70
CA VAL A 55 -4.46 7.06 1.90
C VAL A 55 -5.96 6.92 1.70
N LEU A 56 -6.76 7.84 2.29
CA LEU A 56 -8.22 7.75 2.27
C LEU A 56 -8.86 8.11 0.93
N ARG A 57 -8.26 9.02 0.17
CA ARG A 57 -8.85 9.61 -1.03
C ARG A 57 -8.03 9.39 -2.30
N GLY A 58 -6.85 8.75 -2.19
CA GLY A 58 -5.93 8.59 -3.32
C GLY A 58 -5.19 9.87 -3.68
N PRO A 59 -4.59 9.93 -4.87
CA PRO A 59 -3.76 11.04 -5.31
C PRO A 59 -4.53 12.35 -5.45
N GLN A 60 -3.96 13.44 -4.91
CA GLN A 60 -4.57 14.77 -4.88
C GLN A 60 -3.55 15.85 -5.23
N THR A 61 -4.02 16.99 -5.75
CA THR A 61 -3.20 18.20 -5.89
C THR A 61 -2.95 18.84 -4.52
N ALA A 62 -1.93 19.67 -4.39
CA ALA A 62 -1.65 20.40 -3.16
C ALA A 62 -2.82 21.31 -2.74
N ALA A 63 -3.53 21.91 -3.71
CA ALA A 63 -4.71 22.73 -3.47
C ALA A 63 -5.89 21.89 -2.95
N GLU A 64 -6.15 20.70 -3.52
CA GLU A 64 -7.16 19.75 -3.02
C GLU A 64 -6.84 19.28 -1.59
N LEU A 65 -5.58 18.95 -1.32
CA LEU A 65 -5.12 18.53 0.02
C LEU A 65 -5.34 19.64 1.05
N ARG A 66 -4.99 20.90 0.72
CA ARG A 66 -5.22 22.03 1.60
C ARG A 66 -6.69 22.16 1.99
N LEU A 67 -7.61 22.11 1.01
CA LEU A 67 -9.06 22.20 1.26
C LEU A 67 -9.58 21.01 2.09
N ASN A 68 -9.14 19.82 1.75
CA ASN A 68 -9.58 18.60 2.43
C ASN A 68 -9.02 18.47 3.85
N ALA A 69 -7.90 19.13 4.15
CA ALA A 69 -7.25 19.11 5.46
C ALA A 69 -7.93 20.04 6.49
N GLU A 70 -8.70 21.05 6.08
CA GLU A 70 -9.21 22.12 6.96
C GLU A 70 -9.89 21.63 8.26
N ARG A 71 -10.47 20.45 8.23
CA ARG A 71 -11.14 19.86 9.41
C ARG A 71 -10.15 19.33 10.45
N TRP A 72 -8.96 18.90 10.02
CA TRP A 72 -7.95 18.27 10.89
C TRP A 72 -6.78 19.21 11.17
N TYR A 73 -6.32 19.94 10.14
CA TYR A 73 -5.25 20.92 10.25
C TYR A 73 -5.44 22.03 9.23
N ARG A 74 -5.30 23.29 9.67
CA ARG A 74 -5.43 24.46 8.80
C ARG A 74 -4.06 24.89 8.31
N PHE A 75 -3.73 24.58 7.07
CA PHE A 75 -2.54 25.08 6.39
C PHE A 75 -2.71 26.55 5.97
N ALA A 76 -1.66 27.35 6.09
CA ALA A 76 -1.68 28.75 5.75
C ALA A 76 -2.01 28.98 4.27
N ASP A 77 -1.29 28.28 3.40
CA ASP A 77 -1.41 28.36 1.96
C ASP A 77 -1.06 27.02 1.28
N VAL A 78 -1.14 26.97 -0.05
CA VAL A 78 -0.78 25.81 -0.85
C VAL A 78 0.72 25.52 -0.78
N SER A 79 1.55 26.58 -0.73
CA SER A 79 3.01 26.41 -0.67
C SER A 79 3.47 25.74 0.62
N SER A 80 2.78 25.96 1.74
CA SER A 80 3.06 25.24 2.99
C SER A 80 2.72 23.77 2.89
N VAL A 81 1.65 23.39 2.18
CA VAL A 81 1.33 21.97 1.90
C VAL A 81 2.42 21.34 1.02
N GLU A 82 2.84 22.02 -0.04
CA GLU A 82 3.92 21.57 -0.92
C GLU A 82 5.24 21.38 -0.16
N GLY A 83 5.56 22.30 0.76
CA GLY A 83 6.73 22.18 1.63
C GLY A 83 6.74 20.86 2.42
N PHE A 84 5.66 20.54 3.12
CA PHE A 84 5.54 19.27 3.85
C PHE A 84 5.56 18.04 2.94
N LEU A 85 4.95 18.11 1.75
CA LEU A 85 4.96 17.01 0.79
C LEU A 85 6.36 16.78 0.21
N ASN A 86 7.13 17.84 -0.06
CA ASN A 86 8.53 17.73 -0.48
C ASN A 86 9.41 17.15 0.62
N GLU A 87 9.24 17.57 1.88
CA GLU A 87 9.95 16.96 3.01
C GLU A 87 9.69 15.45 3.12
N LEU A 88 8.45 15.01 2.88
CA LEU A 88 8.09 13.60 2.85
C LEU A 88 8.68 12.87 1.65
N GLN A 89 8.83 13.53 0.52
CA GLN A 89 9.45 12.98 -0.68
C GLN A 89 10.97 12.86 -0.52
N GLU A 90 11.62 13.84 0.09
CA GLU A 90 13.08 13.89 0.28
C GLU A 90 13.56 13.17 1.54
N ARG A 91 12.65 12.48 2.23
CA ARG A 91 12.94 11.81 3.48
C ARG A 91 14.02 10.74 3.31
N SER A 92 15.06 10.81 4.15
CA SER A 92 16.20 9.89 4.09
C SER A 92 15.80 8.43 4.42
N ALA A 93 16.55 7.49 3.87
CA ALA A 93 16.37 6.06 4.15
C ALA A 93 16.48 5.72 5.66
N GLU A 94 17.31 6.44 6.42
CA GLU A 94 17.46 6.29 7.87
C GLU A 94 16.17 6.61 8.64
N LYS A 95 15.34 7.51 8.10
CA LYS A 95 14.04 7.87 8.66
C LYS A 95 12.88 7.04 8.10
N GLY A 96 13.16 5.96 7.39
CA GLY A 96 12.16 5.09 6.77
C GLY A 96 11.87 5.39 5.30
N GLY A 97 12.65 6.27 4.66
CA GLY A 97 12.57 6.54 3.22
C GLY A 97 11.43 7.45 2.80
N GLN A 98 11.31 7.62 1.51
CA GLN A 98 10.32 8.45 0.84
C GLN A 98 8.89 7.97 1.12
N LEU A 99 7.99 8.88 1.49
CA LEU A 99 6.59 8.58 1.83
C LEU A 99 5.58 9.16 0.85
N THR A 100 6.00 10.14 0.02
CA THR A 100 5.17 10.74 -1.03
C THR A 100 5.91 10.78 -2.35
N LEU A 101 5.15 10.84 -3.44
CA LEU A 101 5.66 10.97 -4.80
C LEU A 101 4.83 11.99 -5.56
N LEU A 102 5.49 12.95 -6.20
CA LEU A 102 4.84 13.86 -7.15
C LEU A 102 4.68 13.13 -8.49
N LEU A 103 3.44 12.85 -8.87
CA LEU A 103 3.12 12.17 -10.12
C LEU A 103 3.34 13.11 -11.33
N PRO A 104 3.76 12.57 -12.48
CA PRO A 104 3.77 13.32 -13.73
C PRO A 104 2.38 13.90 -14.00
N ARG A 105 2.36 15.14 -14.51
CA ARG A 105 1.11 15.79 -14.88
C ARG A 105 0.44 15.03 -16.03
N ALA A 106 -0.77 14.56 -15.82
CA ALA A 106 -1.57 13.97 -16.89
C ALA A 106 -1.88 15.02 -17.98
N LEU A 107 -2.01 14.59 -19.24
CA LEU A 107 -2.20 15.49 -20.40
C LEU A 107 -3.41 16.42 -20.26
N SER A 108 -4.45 15.98 -19.54
CA SER A 108 -5.68 16.76 -19.28
C SER A 108 -5.68 17.52 -17.96
N ALA A 109 -4.68 17.34 -17.10
CA ALA A 109 -4.63 17.93 -15.77
C ALA A 109 -3.88 19.29 -15.80
N ARG A 110 -4.37 20.26 -15.01
CA ARG A 110 -3.72 21.56 -14.84
C ARG A 110 -2.53 21.49 -13.90
N GLU A 111 -2.63 20.65 -12.85
CA GLU A 111 -1.65 20.53 -11.78
C GLU A 111 -1.23 19.08 -11.59
N PRO A 112 0.02 18.82 -11.16
CA PRO A 112 0.45 17.50 -10.80
C PRO A 112 -0.24 17.05 -9.50
N ARG A 113 -0.34 15.73 -9.29
CA ARG A 113 -0.93 15.13 -8.09
C ARG A 113 0.14 14.46 -7.25
N TRP A 114 -0.05 14.50 -5.97
CA TRP A 114 0.76 13.80 -4.99
C TRP A 114 0.13 12.45 -4.67
N ALA A 115 0.95 11.42 -4.57
CA ALA A 115 0.56 10.08 -4.12
C ALA A 115 1.37 9.69 -2.89
N GLN A 116 0.82 8.81 -2.06
CA GLN A 116 1.52 8.21 -0.93
C GLN A 116 2.19 6.88 -1.34
N LEU A 117 3.27 6.51 -0.65
CA LEU A 117 4.04 5.28 -0.88
C LEU A 117 3.93 4.26 0.27
N LEU A 118 3.12 4.53 1.29
CA LEU A 118 2.94 3.65 2.45
C LEU A 118 2.33 2.29 2.09
N CYS A 119 1.51 2.24 1.04
CA CYS A 119 0.88 1.02 0.55
C CYS A 119 1.69 0.32 -0.57
N GLY A 120 2.94 0.71 -0.75
CA GLY A 120 3.83 0.17 -1.78
C GLY A 120 4.07 1.13 -2.96
N PRO A 121 4.85 0.69 -3.95
CA PRO A 121 5.17 1.51 -5.11
C PRO A 121 3.93 1.84 -5.93
N VAL A 122 3.90 3.06 -6.45
CA VAL A 122 2.80 3.57 -7.27
C VAL A 122 3.11 3.28 -8.74
N ASP A 123 2.16 2.67 -9.45
CA ASP A 123 2.26 2.56 -10.91
C ASP A 123 1.96 3.93 -11.56
N VAL A 124 3.04 4.65 -11.84
CA VAL A 124 3.01 5.99 -12.42
C VAL A 124 2.35 5.97 -13.81
N GLN A 125 2.51 4.89 -14.57
CA GLN A 125 1.96 4.77 -15.93
C GLN A 125 0.44 4.57 -15.90
N ALA A 126 -0.05 3.70 -15.03
CA ALA A 126 -1.49 3.50 -14.84
C ALA A 126 -2.19 4.79 -14.35
N MET A 127 -1.51 5.57 -13.50
CA MET A 127 -2.06 6.84 -13.00
C MET A 127 -2.01 7.98 -14.02
N ALA A 128 -0.99 8.04 -14.87
CA ALA A 128 -0.90 9.01 -15.97
C ALA A 128 -2.01 8.79 -17.03
N ALA A 129 -2.50 7.56 -17.18
CA ALA A 129 -3.61 7.21 -18.06
C ALA A 129 -5.00 7.66 -17.54
N GLY A 130 -5.07 8.35 -16.40
CA GLY A 130 -6.33 8.89 -15.86
C GLY A 130 -7.23 7.89 -15.14
N SER A 131 -6.77 6.66 -14.94
CA SER A 131 -7.44 5.71 -14.07
C SER A 131 -7.20 6.10 -12.61
N ASN A 132 -8.19 6.72 -12.00
CA ASN A 132 -8.25 6.86 -10.55
C ASN A 132 -8.28 5.43 -9.98
N PRO A 133 -7.29 4.98 -9.18
CA PRO A 133 -7.43 3.68 -8.54
C PRO A 133 -8.54 3.81 -7.49
N GLY A 134 -9.76 3.54 -7.90
CA GLY A 134 -10.81 3.14 -6.99
C GLY A 134 -10.33 1.87 -6.25
N PRO A 135 -10.99 1.47 -5.15
CA PRO A 135 -10.67 0.21 -4.48
C PRO A 135 -10.56 -0.88 -5.55
N PRO A 136 -9.54 -1.76 -5.49
CA PRO A 136 -9.26 -2.71 -6.54
C PRO A 136 -10.53 -3.51 -6.84
N ALA A 137 -11.11 -3.29 -8.03
CA ALA A 137 -12.18 -4.15 -8.50
C ALA A 137 -11.60 -5.57 -8.57
N ALA A 138 -12.40 -6.57 -8.19
CA ALA A 138 -11.97 -7.97 -8.15
C ALA A 138 -11.26 -8.44 -9.43
N GLY A 139 -11.56 -7.81 -10.59
CA GLY A 139 -10.85 -8.03 -11.86
C GLY A 139 -9.42 -7.49 -11.92
N SER A 140 -9.07 -6.48 -11.13
CA SER A 140 -7.70 -5.96 -11.11
C SER A 140 -6.77 -6.80 -10.24
N LEU A 141 -7.30 -7.48 -9.22
CA LEU A 141 -6.55 -8.44 -8.41
C LEU A 141 -6.20 -9.68 -9.23
N GLN A 142 -7.15 -10.21 -10.00
CA GLN A 142 -6.91 -11.37 -10.87
C GLN A 142 -5.85 -11.04 -11.93
N ALA A 143 -5.94 -9.91 -12.61
CA ALA A 143 -4.94 -9.49 -13.58
C ALA A 143 -3.54 -9.29 -12.96
N ARG A 144 -3.47 -8.85 -11.69
CA ARG A 144 -2.20 -8.75 -10.96
C ARG A 144 -1.66 -10.12 -10.54
N VAL A 145 -2.54 -11.04 -10.17
CA VAL A 145 -2.14 -12.43 -9.86
C VAL A 145 -1.61 -13.08 -11.12
N ASP A 146 -2.32 -12.97 -12.24
CA ASP A 146 -1.90 -13.53 -13.53
C ASP A 146 -0.54 -12.96 -13.97
N ALA A 147 -0.33 -11.65 -13.84
CA ALA A 147 0.94 -11.01 -14.16
C ALA A 147 2.10 -11.46 -13.25
N LEU A 148 1.83 -11.65 -11.94
CA LEU A 148 2.82 -12.16 -10.99
C LEU A 148 3.13 -13.64 -11.25
N GLU A 149 2.15 -14.44 -11.64
CA GLU A 149 2.34 -15.84 -12.03
C GLU A 149 3.23 -15.94 -13.28
N ASP A 150 3.03 -15.08 -14.28
CA ASP A 150 3.86 -15.00 -15.48
C ASP A 150 5.30 -14.56 -15.17
N GLU A 151 5.47 -13.59 -14.26
CA GLU A 151 6.79 -13.14 -13.82
C GLU A 151 7.53 -14.24 -13.05
N VAL A 152 6.84 -14.95 -12.15
CA VAL A 152 7.41 -16.11 -11.43
C VAL A 152 7.78 -17.22 -12.40
N ALA A 153 6.97 -17.51 -13.42
CA ALA A 153 7.28 -18.51 -14.44
C ALA A 153 8.55 -18.12 -15.21
N THR A 154 8.67 -16.85 -15.61
CA THR A 154 9.84 -16.31 -16.31
C THR A 154 11.11 -16.39 -15.47
N LEU A 155 11.02 -16.00 -14.19
CA LEU A 155 12.13 -16.08 -13.25
C LEU A 155 12.57 -17.54 -13.02
N ARG A 156 11.63 -18.48 -12.88
CA ARG A 156 11.93 -19.90 -12.74
C ARG A 156 12.64 -20.46 -13.97
N ALA A 157 12.17 -20.12 -15.17
CA ALA A 157 12.81 -20.52 -16.40
C ALA A 157 14.25 -19.99 -16.51
N THR A 158 14.48 -18.74 -16.10
CA THR A 158 15.80 -18.11 -16.08
C THR A 158 16.73 -18.82 -15.08
N VAL A 159 16.23 -19.10 -13.88
CA VAL A 159 16.99 -19.84 -12.85
C VAL A 159 17.34 -21.26 -13.34
N GLN A 160 16.38 -21.99 -13.94
CA GLN A 160 16.63 -23.31 -14.49
C GLN A 160 17.71 -23.28 -15.58
N LYS A 161 17.67 -22.29 -16.48
CA LYS A 161 18.68 -22.09 -17.50
C LYS A 161 20.06 -21.86 -16.88
N LEU A 162 20.16 -20.96 -15.89
CA LEU A 162 21.41 -20.70 -15.17
C LEU A 162 21.93 -21.93 -14.44
N CYS A 163 21.05 -22.69 -13.76
CA CYS A 163 21.44 -23.95 -13.12
C CYS A 163 21.96 -24.95 -14.12
N SER A 164 21.35 -25.11 -15.30
CA SER A 164 21.81 -26.00 -16.34
C SER A 164 23.17 -25.58 -16.93
N GLU A 165 23.40 -24.28 -17.10
CA GLU A 165 24.68 -23.73 -17.58
C GLU A 165 25.80 -23.88 -16.54
N LEU A 166 25.48 -23.84 -15.25
CA LEU A 166 26.45 -24.00 -14.15
C LEU A 166 26.58 -25.43 -13.65
N GLY A 167 25.83 -26.40 -14.22
CA GLY A 167 25.86 -27.81 -13.80
C GLY A 167 25.28 -28.06 -12.41
N LEU A 168 24.41 -27.17 -11.93
CA LEU A 168 23.72 -27.27 -10.60
C LEU A 168 22.35 -27.91 -10.78
N GLU A 169 22.00 -28.86 -9.91
CA GLU A 169 20.62 -29.39 -9.87
C GLU A 169 19.65 -28.35 -9.30
N PRO A 170 18.53 -28.03 -9.99
CA PRO A 170 17.55 -27.11 -9.46
C PRO A 170 16.84 -27.71 -8.24
N ALA A 171 16.66 -26.91 -7.18
CA ALA A 171 15.96 -27.32 -5.97
C ALA A 171 14.53 -27.83 -6.30
N PRO A 172 14.05 -28.92 -5.65
CA PRO A 172 12.73 -29.49 -5.92
C PRO A 172 11.63 -28.46 -5.61
N THR A 173 10.70 -28.29 -6.54
CA THR A 173 9.55 -27.41 -6.36
C THR A 173 8.59 -28.00 -5.33
N PRO A 174 7.98 -27.22 -4.42
CA PRO A 174 7.09 -27.71 -3.36
C PRO A 174 5.80 -28.40 -3.84
N SER A 175 5.53 -28.42 -5.15
CA SER A 175 4.35 -29.07 -5.76
C SER A 175 4.42 -30.59 -5.88
N SER A 176 5.58 -31.22 -5.63
CA SER A 176 5.74 -32.67 -5.81
C SER A 176 5.48 -33.51 -4.55
N MET A 177 5.02 -32.92 -3.46
CA MET A 177 4.73 -33.63 -2.20
C MET A 177 3.24 -33.90 -1.94
N HIS A 178 2.40 -33.85 -2.96
CA HIS A 178 1.02 -34.32 -2.82
C HIS A 178 0.88 -35.73 -3.37
N GLU A 179 1.36 -36.68 -2.58
CA GLU A 179 1.08 -38.11 -2.74
C GLU A 179 -0.39 -38.35 -2.35
N PRO A 180 -1.24 -38.95 -3.19
CA PRO A 180 -2.62 -39.20 -2.83
C PRO A 180 -2.66 -40.33 -1.79
N LEU A 181 -3.17 -40.02 -0.58
CA LEU A 181 -3.53 -41.01 0.44
C LEU A 181 -4.52 -41.99 -0.17
N SER A 182 -4.07 -43.23 -0.34
CA SER A 182 -4.93 -44.37 -0.68
C SER A 182 -5.98 -44.60 0.42
N PRO A 183 -7.26 -44.87 0.09
CA PRO A 183 -8.28 -45.15 1.08
C PRO A 183 -8.02 -46.49 1.75
N PRO A 184 -8.33 -46.65 3.07
CA PRO A 184 -8.18 -47.92 3.76
C PRO A 184 -9.20 -48.94 3.22
N GLY A 185 -8.69 -50.12 2.88
CA GLY A 185 -9.47 -51.25 2.40
C GLY A 185 -10.55 -51.70 3.39
N GLN A 186 -11.73 -51.90 2.84
CA GLN A 186 -12.80 -52.65 3.52
C GLN A 186 -12.43 -54.14 3.62
N ASN A 187 -12.46 -54.63 4.83
CA ASN A 187 -12.66 -56.06 5.10
C ASN A 187 -13.58 -56.19 6.30
#